data_cc5b02d3e6f2cf3f3db1835981739d2a
#
_entry.id   cc5b02d3e6f2cf3f3db1835981739d2a
#
_cell.length_a   1.000
_cell.length_b   1.000
_cell.length_c   1.000
_cell.angle_alpha   90.00
_cell.angle_beta   90.00
_cell.angle_gamma   90.00
#
_symmetry.space_group_name_H-M   'P 1'
#
loop_
_entity.id
_entity.type
_entity.pdbx_description
1 polymer ?
#
loop_
_entity_poly.entity_id
_entity_poly.type
_entity_poly.pdbx_seq_one_letter_code
_entity_poly.pdbx_strand_id
1 'polypeptide(L)'
;MWRALAFGALIALASGCDDQKVATPQLPTTPTGGRDSGTPQGWGDPTTTRRPGVLRLGHLNVRRYFDATCDSDQCQAGGFEEVVTQAQFESRTEELALGLARLEADVITLAEVENQACLDALQAKLKEAGLDYPVAHLGEIGVPGSIDVGVLARGTLEKVNTYRKEMPLTREDGSKTQFTRELPEVHLTLGPNSVIVYAAHFRSKADDDPGRRLAEAKATREIMIATAEANTGAVVLLGGDLNDVPGSDTVNLLEEGGALVRVAKDLPEASQGTYTFGGQKQAIDHIFTTASRANAYVPKSANVVRDGASGFAGSDHAALYADFNLP
;
A
#
# COMPACT_ATOMS: atom_id res chain seq x y z
N MET A 1 58.16 27.66 -13.13
CA MET A 1 58.29 29.02 -12.54
C MET A 1 56.91 29.63 -12.33
N TRP A 2 56.70 30.13 -11.09
CA TRP A 2 55.60 30.99 -10.61
C TRP A 2 54.27 30.29 -10.34
N ARG A 3 54.03 29.91 -9.12
CA ARG A 3 53.67 30.57 -7.83
C ARG A 3 52.14 30.66 -7.64
N ALA A 4 51.75 29.92 -6.62
CA ALA A 4 50.46 29.91 -5.95
C ALA A 4 50.04 31.30 -5.41
N LEU A 5 48.74 31.48 -5.23
CA LEU A 5 48.17 32.26 -4.12
C LEU A 5 46.81 31.68 -3.75
N ALA A 6 46.73 31.25 -2.49
CA ALA A 6 45.51 30.89 -1.80
C ALA A 6 44.83 32.15 -1.26
N PHE A 7 43.51 32.18 -1.27
CA PHE A 7 42.73 33.01 -0.35
C PHE A 7 41.55 32.18 0.18
N GLY A 8 41.64 31.87 1.45
CA GLY A 8 40.53 31.33 2.19
C GLY A 8 39.54 32.42 2.58
N ALA A 9 38.29 32.07 2.59
CA ALA A 9 37.24 32.77 3.30
C ALA A 9 36.37 31.73 4.02
N LEU A 10 36.58 31.60 5.32
CA LEU A 10 35.68 30.95 6.26
C LEU A 10 34.44 31.84 6.40
N ILE A 11 33.29 31.36 6.01
CA ILE A 11 32.01 31.92 6.44
C ILE A 11 31.35 30.85 7.32
N ALA A 12 31.39 31.08 8.62
CA ALA A 12 30.56 30.35 9.58
C ALA A 12 29.14 30.87 9.48
N LEU A 13 28.27 30.02 8.98
CA LEU A 13 26.80 30.22 9.10
C LEU A 13 26.33 29.39 10.27
N ALA A 14 25.98 30.05 11.36
CA ALA A 14 25.24 29.46 12.46
C ALA A 14 23.84 29.18 11.99
N SER A 15 23.50 27.90 11.86
CA SER A 15 22.13 27.45 11.68
C SER A 15 21.49 27.31 13.07
N GLY A 16 20.61 28.25 13.41
CA GLY A 16 19.67 28.09 14.51
C GLY A 16 18.66 27.02 14.13
N CYS A 17 18.69 25.91 14.87
CA CYS A 17 17.57 24.95 14.88
C CYS A 17 16.44 25.58 15.65
N ASP A 18 15.41 26.03 14.94
CA ASP A 18 14.11 26.31 15.54
C ASP A 18 13.40 24.96 15.77
N ASP A 19 13.39 24.52 17.02
CA ASP A 19 12.55 23.40 17.50
C ASP A 19 11.07 23.82 17.44
N GLN A 20 10.46 23.75 16.28
CA GLN A 20 9.01 23.74 16.18
C GLN A 20 8.51 22.40 16.69
N LYS A 21 8.03 22.38 17.94
CA LYS A 21 7.25 21.29 18.50
C LYS A 21 6.04 21.04 17.60
N VAL A 22 6.13 20.00 16.78
CA VAL A 22 4.97 19.48 16.05
C VAL A 22 3.98 19.00 17.11
N ALA A 23 2.81 19.64 17.14
CA ALA A 23 1.75 19.24 18.02
C ALA A 23 1.33 17.81 17.69
N THR A 24 1.39 16.93 18.67
CA THR A 24 0.92 15.55 18.56
C THR A 24 -0.57 15.57 18.15
N PRO A 25 -0.97 14.91 17.06
CA PRO A 25 -2.39 14.81 16.71
C PRO A 25 -3.11 14.06 17.81
N GLN A 26 -4.07 14.70 18.47
CA GLN A 26 -4.95 14.01 19.40
C GLN A 26 -5.97 13.19 18.60
N LEU A 27 -6.19 11.95 19.05
CA LEU A 27 -7.33 11.15 18.62
C LEU A 27 -8.61 12.00 18.65
N PRO A 28 -9.51 11.88 17.66
CA PRO A 28 -10.82 12.50 17.74
C PRO A 28 -11.49 12.08 19.05
N THR A 29 -11.64 13.03 19.97
CA THR A 29 -12.38 12.79 21.20
C THR A 29 -13.82 12.47 20.83
N THR A 30 -14.28 11.30 21.22
CA THR A 30 -15.70 10.92 21.15
C THR A 30 -16.54 12.05 21.78
N PRO A 31 -17.67 12.46 21.19
CA PRO A 31 -18.55 13.44 21.80
C PRO A 31 -19.00 12.92 23.17
N THR A 32 -18.75 13.69 24.23
CA THR A 32 -19.23 13.41 25.57
C THR A 32 -20.75 13.62 25.62
N GLY A 33 -21.50 12.57 25.31
CA GLY A 33 -22.92 12.47 25.48
C GLY A 33 -23.24 11.14 26.14
N GLY A 34 -23.70 11.17 27.39
CA GLY A 34 -24.38 10.10 28.13
C GLY A 34 -23.69 8.75 28.17
N ARG A 35 -23.11 8.37 29.33
CA ARG A 35 -22.65 7.00 29.59
C ARG A 35 -23.86 6.06 29.65
N ASP A 36 -24.20 5.46 28.54
CA ASP A 36 -24.74 4.10 28.53
C ASP A 36 -23.56 3.16 28.53
N SER A 37 -23.55 2.14 29.39
CA SER A 37 -22.57 1.07 29.49
C SER A 37 -22.73 0.09 28.33
N GLY A 38 -22.79 0.60 27.09
CA GLY A 38 -22.74 -0.14 25.84
C GLY A 38 -21.30 -0.20 25.36
N THR A 39 -20.88 -1.37 24.92
CA THR A 39 -19.68 -1.64 24.13
C THR A 39 -19.35 -0.43 23.24
N PRO A 40 -18.07 0.00 23.13
CA PRO A 40 -17.70 1.05 22.17
C PRO A 40 -18.36 0.72 20.84
N GLN A 41 -19.00 1.70 20.21
CA GLN A 41 -19.67 1.51 18.91
C GLN A 41 -18.58 1.20 17.89
N GLY A 42 -18.15 -0.07 17.89
CA GLY A 42 -17.15 -0.61 16.99
C GLY A 42 -17.64 -0.49 15.55
N TRP A 43 -16.74 -0.66 14.63
CA TRP A 43 -17.00 -0.61 13.19
C TRP A 43 -17.93 -1.73 12.68
N GLY A 44 -18.79 -2.27 13.54
CA GLY A 44 -19.73 -3.34 13.26
C GLY A 44 -19.06 -4.71 13.19
N ASP A 45 -19.81 -5.72 12.75
CA ASP A 45 -19.34 -7.10 12.60
C ASP A 45 -18.13 -7.15 11.66
N PRO A 46 -16.93 -7.60 12.11
CA PRO A 46 -15.73 -7.65 11.29
C PRO A 46 -15.81 -8.66 10.14
N THR A 47 -16.81 -9.52 10.10
CA THR A 47 -17.02 -10.47 8.99
C THR A 47 -17.77 -9.89 7.80
N THR A 48 -18.27 -8.65 7.90
CA THR A 48 -19.02 -7.95 6.86
C THR A 48 -18.35 -6.63 6.47
N THR A 49 -18.83 -5.97 5.40
CA THR A 49 -18.41 -4.62 5.07
C THR A 49 -18.97 -3.60 6.06
N ARG A 50 -18.25 -2.49 6.25
CA ARG A 50 -18.69 -1.38 7.11
C ARG A 50 -19.97 -0.71 6.60
N ARG A 51 -20.15 -0.65 5.30
CA ARG A 51 -21.34 -0.11 4.64
C ARG A 51 -22.07 -1.24 3.92
N PRO A 52 -23.34 -1.45 4.18
CA PRO A 52 -24.09 -2.55 3.54
C PRO A 52 -23.97 -2.51 2.02
N GLY A 53 -23.50 -3.62 1.44
CA GLY A 53 -23.37 -3.78 -0.01
C GLY A 53 -22.26 -2.97 -0.70
N VAL A 54 -21.41 -2.26 0.07
CA VAL A 54 -20.31 -1.48 -0.46
C VAL A 54 -18.99 -1.87 0.20
N LEU A 55 -18.02 -2.29 -0.59
CA LEU A 55 -16.63 -2.53 -0.19
C LEU A 55 -15.80 -1.28 -0.45
N ARG A 56 -15.00 -0.84 0.51
CA ARG A 56 -13.92 0.10 0.26
C ARG A 56 -12.58 -0.63 0.29
N LEU A 57 -11.83 -0.56 -0.81
CA LEU A 57 -10.43 -0.95 -0.89
C LEU A 57 -9.56 0.31 -0.70
N GLY A 58 -8.62 0.24 0.26
CA GLY A 58 -7.55 1.21 0.44
C GLY A 58 -6.20 0.65 0.04
N HIS A 59 -5.26 1.51 -0.35
CA HIS A 59 -3.86 1.17 -0.59
C HIS A 59 -2.95 2.24 0.00
N LEU A 60 -1.83 1.79 0.59
CA LEU A 60 -0.74 2.66 1.05
C LEU A 60 0.61 1.93 0.95
N ASN A 61 1.59 2.54 0.28
CA ASN A 61 2.99 2.22 0.53
C ASN A 61 3.38 2.89 1.86
N VAL A 62 3.71 2.08 2.88
CA VAL A 62 3.98 2.56 4.24
C VAL A 62 5.41 3.07 4.46
N ARG A 63 6.23 3.04 3.41
CA ARG A 63 7.62 3.48 3.42
C ARG A 63 8.46 2.78 4.48
N ARG A 64 9.05 1.61 4.12
CA ARG A 64 10.07 0.91 4.92
C ARG A 64 9.68 0.76 6.40
N TYR A 65 8.54 0.10 6.63
CA TYR A 65 8.04 -0.15 7.98
C TYR A 65 8.81 -1.31 8.60
N PHE A 66 9.97 -0.96 9.18
CA PHE A 66 10.90 -1.85 9.88
C PHE A 66 10.65 -1.85 11.38
N ASP A 67 10.98 -2.97 12.05
CA ASP A 67 10.92 -3.10 13.51
C ASP A 67 12.28 -2.86 14.20
N ALA A 68 12.39 -3.28 15.47
CA ALA A 68 13.59 -3.09 16.29
C ALA A 68 14.55 -4.29 16.22
N THR A 69 14.29 -5.25 15.32
CA THR A 69 15.08 -6.46 15.15
C THR A 69 15.93 -6.35 13.89
N CYS A 70 17.12 -6.90 13.90
CA CYS A 70 17.95 -7.03 12.71
C CYS A 70 17.74 -8.42 12.14
N ASP A 71 16.92 -8.56 11.11
CA ASP A 71 16.58 -9.85 10.54
C ASP A 71 17.62 -10.35 9.53
N SER A 72 18.29 -9.41 8.81
CA SER A 72 19.28 -9.75 7.76
C SER A 72 20.70 -9.96 8.28
N ASP A 73 20.99 -9.70 9.54
CA ASP A 73 22.37 -9.59 10.08
C ASP A 73 23.23 -8.49 9.40
N GLN A 74 22.62 -7.59 8.62
CA GLN A 74 23.29 -6.54 7.84
C GLN A 74 22.69 -5.14 8.08
N CYS A 75 22.55 -4.78 9.36
CA CYS A 75 21.84 -3.58 9.81
C CYS A 75 22.77 -2.42 10.19
N GLN A 76 23.95 -2.34 9.57
CA GLN A 76 24.84 -1.20 9.76
C GLN A 76 24.26 0.08 9.15
N ALA A 77 24.69 1.22 9.66
CA ALA A 77 24.23 2.52 9.15
C ALA A 77 24.39 2.63 7.62
N GLY A 78 23.33 2.95 6.93
CA GLY A 78 23.26 3.02 5.45
C GLY A 78 22.99 1.67 4.77
N GLY A 79 22.73 0.59 5.51
CA GLY A 79 22.21 -0.66 4.98
C GLY A 79 20.78 -0.55 4.45
N PHE A 80 20.32 -1.60 3.78
CA PHE A 80 18.95 -1.63 3.28
C PHE A 80 17.94 -1.78 4.43
N GLU A 81 18.18 -2.70 5.38
CA GLU A 81 17.38 -2.86 6.57
C GLU A 81 17.71 -1.78 7.59
N GLU A 82 16.73 -1.03 8.02
CA GLU A 82 16.85 0.05 9.00
C GLU A 82 16.27 -0.41 10.34
N VAL A 83 17.14 -0.86 11.23
CA VAL A 83 16.72 -1.19 12.61
C VAL A 83 16.39 0.10 13.35
N VAL A 84 15.16 0.24 13.77
CA VAL A 84 14.68 1.36 14.59
C VAL A 84 14.69 0.98 16.07
N THR A 85 14.54 1.95 16.97
CA THR A 85 14.31 1.62 18.38
C THR A 85 12.87 1.14 18.58
N GLN A 86 12.64 0.34 19.63
CA GLN A 86 11.29 -0.13 19.97
C GLN A 86 10.29 1.03 20.10
N ALA A 87 10.70 2.13 20.72
CA ALA A 87 9.84 3.32 20.86
C ALA A 87 9.53 4.00 19.51
N GLN A 88 10.47 3.99 18.57
CA GLN A 88 10.22 4.51 17.20
C GLN A 88 9.27 3.59 16.44
N PHE A 89 9.43 2.27 16.56
CA PHE A 89 8.54 1.29 15.97
C PHE A 89 7.11 1.45 16.48
N GLU A 90 6.93 1.54 17.81
CA GLU A 90 5.62 1.75 18.43
C GLU A 90 4.97 3.06 17.98
N SER A 91 5.74 4.15 17.97
CA SER A 91 5.24 5.45 17.50
C SER A 91 4.86 5.41 16.02
N ARG A 92 5.65 4.74 15.19
CA ARG A 92 5.36 4.55 13.76
C ARG A 92 4.12 3.70 13.52
N THR A 93 3.97 2.62 14.29
CA THR A 93 2.79 1.74 14.27
C THR A 93 1.52 2.52 14.63
N GLU A 94 1.59 3.36 15.67
CA GLU A 94 0.46 4.22 16.07
C GLU A 94 0.10 5.23 14.98
N GLU A 95 1.08 5.91 14.40
CA GLU A 95 0.88 6.87 13.30
C GLU A 95 0.21 6.21 12.09
N LEU A 96 0.69 5.03 11.68
CA LEU A 96 0.10 4.25 10.60
C LEU A 96 -1.34 3.83 10.94
N ALA A 97 -1.59 3.30 12.14
CA ALA A 97 -2.93 2.89 12.55
C ALA A 97 -3.92 4.07 12.53
N LEU A 98 -3.53 5.24 13.04
CA LEU A 98 -4.34 6.46 13.00
C LEU A 98 -4.62 6.92 11.56
N GLY A 99 -3.63 6.83 10.68
CA GLY A 99 -3.78 7.13 9.27
C GLY A 99 -4.75 6.16 8.59
N LEU A 100 -4.50 4.86 8.69
CA LEU A 100 -5.34 3.83 8.06
C LEU A 100 -6.78 3.88 8.54
N ALA A 101 -7.01 4.23 9.82
CA ALA A 101 -8.34 4.45 10.37
C ALA A 101 -9.15 5.50 9.58
N ARG A 102 -8.49 6.55 9.10
CA ARG A 102 -9.13 7.64 8.32
C ARG A 102 -9.57 7.20 6.92
N LEU A 103 -9.01 6.11 6.40
CA LEU A 103 -9.42 5.58 5.08
C LEU A 103 -10.79 4.93 5.16
N GLU A 104 -11.19 4.47 6.35
CA GLU A 104 -12.44 3.75 6.56
C GLU A 104 -12.59 2.56 5.58
N ALA A 105 -11.52 1.89 5.25
CA ALA A 105 -11.50 0.80 4.30
C ALA A 105 -11.93 -0.54 4.93
N ASP A 106 -12.55 -1.39 4.14
CA ASP A 106 -12.88 -2.77 4.54
C ASP A 106 -11.70 -3.71 4.27
N VAL A 107 -10.93 -3.39 3.21
CA VAL A 107 -9.70 -4.08 2.84
C VAL A 107 -8.63 -3.04 2.58
N ILE A 108 -7.41 -3.30 3.05
CA ILE A 108 -6.25 -2.43 2.86
C ILE A 108 -5.10 -3.27 2.30
N THR A 109 -4.57 -2.86 1.17
CA THR A 109 -3.30 -3.38 0.66
C THR A 109 -2.17 -2.46 1.07
N LEU A 110 -1.06 -3.03 1.51
CA LEU A 110 0.11 -2.31 1.99
C LEU A 110 1.34 -2.72 1.15
N ALA A 111 2.24 -1.79 0.93
CA ALA A 111 3.57 -2.06 0.39
C ALA A 111 4.63 -1.58 1.38
N GLU A 112 5.80 -2.22 1.37
CA GLU A 112 6.95 -1.91 2.20
C GLU A 112 6.78 -2.23 3.70
N VAL A 113 6.12 -3.33 4.00
CA VAL A 113 6.10 -3.94 5.35
C VAL A 113 7.23 -4.96 5.45
N GLU A 114 8.04 -4.91 6.50
CA GLU A 114 9.22 -5.76 6.64
C GLU A 114 8.87 -7.25 6.79
N ASN A 115 8.08 -7.57 7.80
CA ASN A 115 7.78 -8.95 8.18
C ASN A 115 6.36 -9.08 8.75
N GLN A 116 5.91 -10.34 8.98
CA GLN A 116 4.58 -10.59 9.52
C GLN A 116 4.40 -9.97 10.92
N ALA A 117 5.46 -9.89 11.75
CA ALA A 117 5.37 -9.29 13.08
C ALA A 117 5.04 -7.79 13.03
N CYS A 118 5.59 -7.07 12.04
CA CYS A 118 5.23 -5.68 11.77
C CYS A 118 3.74 -5.55 11.41
N LEU A 119 3.25 -6.41 10.51
CA LEU A 119 1.84 -6.39 10.11
C LEU A 119 0.91 -6.74 11.28
N ASP A 120 1.27 -7.72 12.11
CA ASP A 120 0.51 -8.13 13.29
C ASP A 120 0.47 -7.00 14.35
N ALA A 121 1.58 -6.28 14.55
CA ALA A 121 1.63 -5.13 15.44
C ALA A 121 0.69 -4.00 14.96
N LEU A 122 0.67 -3.74 13.65
CA LEU A 122 -0.25 -2.77 13.06
C LEU A 122 -1.71 -3.21 13.18
N GLN A 123 -2.02 -4.49 12.93
CA GLN A 123 -3.35 -5.08 13.13
C GLN A 123 -3.81 -4.93 14.58
N ALA A 124 -2.94 -5.27 15.54
CA ALA A 124 -3.24 -5.14 16.97
C ALA A 124 -3.54 -3.69 17.36
N LYS A 125 -2.75 -2.74 16.85
CA LYS A 125 -2.98 -1.31 17.13
C LYS A 125 -4.27 -0.79 16.51
N LEU A 126 -4.64 -1.23 15.31
CA LEU A 126 -5.94 -0.94 14.70
C LEU A 126 -7.08 -1.51 15.54
N LYS A 127 -6.93 -2.72 16.05
CA LYS A 127 -7.93 -3.36 16.92
C LYS A 127 -8.12 -2.61 18.24
N GLU A 128 -7.04 -2.11 18.86
CA GLU A 128 -7.12 -1.23 20.03
C GLU A 128 -7.94 0.05 19.75
N ALA A 129 -7.85 0.57 18.51
CA ALA A 129 -8.64 1.70 18.05
C ALA A 129 -10.09 1.34 17.65
N GLY A 130 -10.52 0.09 17.86
CA GLY A 130 -11.87 -0.39 17.52
C GLY A 130 -12.03 -0.84 16.06
N LEU A 131 -10.94 -1.00 15.33
CA LEU A 131 -10.89 -1.35 13.92
C LEU A 131 -10.45 -2.82 13.78
N ASP A 132 -11.38 -3.74 13.77
CA ASP A 132 -11.09 -5.16 13.69
C ASP A 132 -10.92 -5.60 12.23
N TYR A 133 -9.71 -6.03 11.89
CA TYR A 133 -9.33 -6.68 10.63
C TYR A 133 -8.90 -8.11 10.97
N PRO A 134 -9.80 -9.08 10.96
CA PRO A 134 -9.46 -10.48 11.33
C PRO A 134 -8.45 -11.13 10.37
N VAL A 135 -8.26 -10.57 9.18
CA VAL A 135 -7.27 -11.05 8.21
C VAL A 135 -6.09 -10.10 8.17
N ALA A 136 -4.89 -10.63 8.46
CA ALA A 136 -3.61 -9.97 8.26
C ALA A 136 -2.67 -10.97 7.57
N HIS A 137 -2.40 -10.75 6.30
CA HIS A 137 -1.55 -11.63 5.50
C HIS A 137 -0.41 -10.84 4.86
N LEU A 138 0.82 -11.29 5.08
CA LEU A 138 2.00 -10.76 4.41
C LEU A 138 2.45 -11.71 3.30
N GLY A 139 2.67 -11.17 2.10
CA GLY A 139 3.27 -11.88 0.98
C GLY A 139 4.78 -11.86 1.09
N GLU A 140 5.34 -12.64 2.02
CA GLU A 140 6.79 -12.69 2.27
C GLU A 140 7.54 -13.33 1.12
N ILE A 141 8.65 -12.70 0.71
CA ILE A 141 9.55 -13.28 -0.30
C ILE A 141 10.58 -14.25 0.31
N GLY A 142 10.63 -14.34 1.65
CA GLY A 142 11.55 -15.19 2.38
C GLY A 142 12.99 -14.70 2.37
N VAL A 143 13.21 -13.40 2.25
CA VAL A 143 14.49 -12.72 2.38
C VAL A 143 14.46 -11.87 3.64
N PRO A 144 15.25 -12.18 4.68
CA PRO A 144 15.26 -11.42 5.93
C PRO A 144 15.59 -9.94 5.69
N GLY A 145 14.95 -9.05 6.43
CA GLY A 145 15.12 -7.61 6.29
C GLY A 145 14.64 -7.04 4.93
N SER A 146 13.79 -7.79 4.20
CA SER A 146 13.15 -7.29 2.98
C SER A 146 11.98 -6.36 3.31
N ILE A 147 11.36 -5.80 2.29
CA ILE A 147 10.10 -5.08 2.38
C ILE A 147 9.09 -5.76 1.46
N ASP A 148 7.97 -6.15 2.04
CA ASP A 148 7.00 -7.01 1.40
C ASP A 148 5.63 -6.33 1.27
N VAL A 149 4.64 -7.04 0.73
CA VAL A 149 3.28 -6.54 0.56
C VAL A 149 2.34 -7.18 1.57
N GLY A 150 1.46 -6.39 2.15
CA GLY A 150 0.51 -6.85 3.16
C GLY A 150 -0.95 -6.65 2.73
N VAL A 151 -1.83 -7.46 3.30
CA VAL A 151 -3.28 -7.29 3.21
C VAL A 151 -3.88 -7.35 4.61
N LEU A 152 -4.55 -6.27 4.99
CA LEU A 152 -5.45 -6.24 6.14
C LEU A 152 -6.88 -6.27 5.62
N ALA A 153 -7.71 -7.17 6.12
CA ALA A 153 -9.08 -7.27 5.65
C ALA A 153 -10.06 -7.61 6.76
N ARG A 154 -11.25 -7.03 6.64
CA ARG A 154 -12.47 -7.53 7.26
C ARG A 154 -12.90 -8.78 6.50
N GLY A 155 -13.80 -9.55 7.10
CA GLY A 155 -14.28 -10.79 6.49
C GLY A 155 -13.53 -12.03 6.96
N THR A 156 -13.72 -13.11 6.26
CA THR A 156 -13.10 -14.42 6.51
C THR A 156 -12.10 -14.72 5.39
N LEU A 157 -10.91 -15.16 5.76
CA LEU A 157 -9.92 -15.65 4.82
C LEU A 157 -10.30 -17.06 4.36
N GLU A 158 -10.46 -17.25 3.05
CA GLU A 158 -10.76 -18.56 2.45
C GLU A 158 -9.48 -19.28 2.00
N LYS A 159 -8.64 -18.58 1.25
CA LYS A 159 -7.34 -19.08 0.78
C LYS A 159 -6.43 -17.95 0.32
N VAL A 160 -5.15 -18.26 0.19
CA VAL A 160 -4.15 -17.41 -0.47
C VAL A 160 -3.42 -18.22 -1.52
N ASN A 161 -3.27 -17.66 -2.71
CA ASN A 161 -2.35 -18.14 -3.73
C ASN A 161 -1.16 -17.19 -3.83
N THR A 162 0.02 -17.72 -4.19
CA THR A 162 1.27 -16.97 -4.34
C THR A 162 1.90 -17.30 -5.69
N TYR A 163 2.68 -16.37 -6.26
CA TYR A 163 3.13 -16.51 -7.64
C TYR A 163 4.64 -16.35 -7.84
N ARG A 164 5.33 -15.67 -6.92
CA ARG A 164 6.74 -15.31 -7.12
C ARG A 164 7.65 -16.54 -7.34
N LYS A 165 7.45 -17.60 -6.56
CA LYS A 165 8.23 -18.85 -6.67
C LYS A 165 7.67 -19.79 -7.73
N GLU A 166 6.35 -19.82 -7.87
CA GLU A 166 5.65 -20.80 -8.70
C GLU A 166 5.57 -20.39 -10.17
N MET A 167 5.69 -19.08 -10.48
CA MET A 167 5.50 -18.55 -11.83
C MET A 167 6.71 -17.73 -12.29
N PRO A 168 7.68 -18.34 -12.98
CA PRO A 168 8.78 -17.59 -13.59
C PRO A 168 8.26 -16.68 -14.70
N LEU A 169 8.64 -15.41 -14.65
CA LEU A 169 8.26 -14.41 -15.65
C LEU A 169 9.24 -14.40 -16.82
N THR A 170 8.79 -13.87 -17.95
CA THR A 170 9.61 -13.72 -19.15
C THR A 170 9.56 -12.28 -19.63
N ARG A 171 10.74 -11.64 -19.76
CA ARG A 171 10.87 -10.31 -20.36
C ARG A 171 10.66 -10.38 -21.87
N GLU A 172 10.47 -9.24 -22.52
CA GLU A 172 10.29 -9.16 -23.98
C GLU A 172 11.49 -9.69 -24.76
N ASP A 173 12.69 -9.57 -24.23
CA ASP A 173 13.92 -10.13 -24.83
C ASP A 173 14.06 -11.65 -24.64
N GLY A 174 13.07 -12.31 -24.03
CA GLY A 174 13.04 -13.74 -23.75
C GLY A 174 13.78 -14.16 -22.47
N SER A 175 14.48 -13.27 -21.79
CA SER A 175 15.16 -13.58 -20.54
C SER A 175 14.16 -13.85 -19.40
N LYS A 176 14.58 -14.70 -18.45
CA LYS A 176 13.73 -15.04 -17.31
C LYS A 176 13.92 -14.04 -16.18
N THR A 177 12.83 -13.81 -15.46
CA THR A 177 12.80 -13.00 -14.25
C THR A 177 11.73 -13.56 -13.30
N GLN A 178 11.41 -12.85 -12.24
CA GLN A 178 10.35 -13.19 -11.28
C GLN A 178 9.76 -11.91 -10.71
N PHE A 179 8.63 -11.98 -10.05
CA PHE A 179 8.11 -10.85 -9.28
C PHE A 179 9.14 -10.33 -8.28
N THR A 180 9.27 -9.02 -8.17
CA THR A 180 10.21 -8.37 -7.22
C THR A 180 9.77 -8.62 -5.79
N ARG A 181 8.48 -8.47 -5.52
CA ARG A 181 7.79 -8.86 -4.30
C ARG A 181 6.82 -10.01 -4.61
N GLU A 182 6.27 -10.64 -3.58
CA GLU A 182 5.17 -11.56 -3.82
C GLU A 182 3.96 -10.83 -4.41
N LEU A 183 3.12 -11.54 -5.16
CA LEU A 183 1.80 -11.10 -5.61
C LEU A 183 0.75 -11.98 -4.91
N PRO A 184 0.41 -11.74 -3.64
CA PRO A 184 -0.59 -12.55 -2.97
C PRO A 184 -1.97 -12.32 -3.60
N GLU A 185 -2.66 -13.41 -3.90
CA GLU A 185 -4.06 -13.47 -4.27
C GLU A 185 -4.87 -13.92 -3.06
N VAL A 186 -5.50 -12.98 -2.40
CA VAL A 186 -6.23 -13.22 -1.14
C VAL A 186 -7.72 -13.36 -1.41
N HIS A 187 -8.28 -14.55 -1.17
CA HIS A 187 -9.70 -14.82 -1.29
C HIS A 187 -10.40 -14.59 0.03
N LEU A 188 -11.43 -13.78 0.02
CA LEU A 188 -12.17 -13.33 1.19
C LEU A 188 -13.67 -13.57 1.00
N THR A 189 -14.36 -13.89 2.11
CA THR A 189 -15.80 -13.79 2.22
C THR A 189 -16.16 -12.62 3.14
N LEU A 190 -16.91 -11.63 2.61
CA LEU A 190 -17.43 -10.49 3.36
C LEU A 190 -18.97 -10.53 3.37
N GLY A 191 -19.54 -10.99 4.47
CA GLY A 191 -20.96 -11.35 4.52
C GLY A 191 -21.27 -12.44 3.48
N PRO A 192 -22.23 -12.23 2.56
CA PRO A 192 -22.53 -13.23 1.52
C PRO A 192 -21.61 -13.13 0.29
N ASN A 193 -20.69 -12.14 0.24
CA ASN A 193 -19.99 -11.78 -0.99
C ASN A 193 -18.57 -12.33 -1.04
N SER A 194 -18.17 -12.83 -2.22
CA SER A 194 -16.80 -13.24 -2.50
C SER A 194 -16.00 -12.06 -3.08
N VAL A 195 -14.84 -11.82 -2.49
CA VAL A 195 -13.89 -10.76 -2.91
C VAL A 195 -12.50 -11.39 -3.02
N ILE A 196 -11.80 -11.06 -4.10
CA ILE A 196 -10.42 -11.49 -4.32
C ILE A 196 -9.56 -10.24 -4.46
N VAL A 197 -8.54 -10.13 -3.61
CA VAL A 197 -7.68 -8.94 -3.57
C VAL A 197 -6.24 -9.32 -3.80
N TYR A 198 -5.61 -8.60 -4.71
CA TYR A 198 -4.17 -8.65 -4.94
C TYR A 198 -3.50 -7.43 -4.31
N ALA A 199 -2.36 -7.66 -3.64
CA ALA A 199 -1.45 -6.60 -3.24
C ALA A 199 -0.20 -6.65 -4.13
N ALA A 200 0.21 -5.52 -4.71
CA ALA A 200 1.36 -5.46 -5.59
C ALA A 200 2.39 -4.41 -5.16
N HIS A 201 3.66 -4.73 -5.37
CA HIS A 201 4.76 -3.76 -5.32
C HIS A 201 5.77 -4.15 -6.41
N PHE A 202 5.66 -3.50 -7.57
CA PHE A 202 6.51 -3.79 -8.73
C PHE A 202 7.92 -3.23 -8.57
N ARG A 203 8.80 -3.61 -9.49
CA ARG A 203 10.20 -3.17 -9.49
C ARG A 203 10.30 -1.65 -9.44
N SER A 204 11.02 -1.14 -8.45
CA SER A 204 11.27 0.29 -8.26
C SER A 204 12.18 0.86 -9.37
N LYS A 205 12.01 2.16 -9.62
CA LYS A 205 12.89 2.94 -10.51
C LYS A 205 14.21 3.38 -9.84
N ALA A 206 14.38 3.17 -8.54
CA ALA A 206 15.63 3.48 -7.84
C ALA A 206 16.81 2.62 -8.34
N ASP A 207 16.53 1.36 -8.72
CA ASP A 207 17.45 0.46 -9.41
C ASP A 207 16.67 -0.13 -10.59
N ASP A 208 16.55 0.68 -11.65
CA ASP A 208 15.52 0.52 -12.68
C ASP A 208 15.75 -0.71 -13.55
N ASP A 209 14.71 -1.54 -13.65
CA ASP A 209 14.60 -2.68 -14.57
C ASP A 209 13.19 -2.62 -15.22
N PRO A 210 13.00 -1.77 -16.24
CA PRO A 210 11.71 -1.61 -16.89
C PRO A 210 11.21 -2.90 -17.54
N GLY A 211 12.11 -3.74 -18.05
CA GLY A 211 11.74 -5.04 -18.63
C GLY A 211 11.17 -6.01 -17.58
N ARG A 212 11.68 -5.97 -16.35
CA ARG A 212 11.11 -6.74 -15.24
C ARG A 212 9.76 -6.18 -14.83
N ARG A 213 9.64 -4.86 -14.66
CA ARG A 213 8.38 -4.21 -14.28
C ARG A 213 7.28 -4.48 -15.31
N LEU A 214 7.60 -4.47 -16.60
CA LEU A 214 6.67 -4.82 -17.67
C LEU A 214 6.25 -6.31 -17.62
N ALA A 215 7.19 -7.21 -17.32
CA ALA A 215 6.89 -8.64 -17.15
C ALA A 215 5.99 -8.89 -15.92
N GLU A 216 6.19 -8.15 -14.82
CA GLU A 216 5.31 -8.16 -13.64
C GLU A 216 3.88 -7.73 -14.01
N ALA A 217 3.74 -6.62 -14.74
CA ALA A 217 2.45 -6.13 -15.21
C ALA A 217 1.72 -7.14 -16.11
N LYS A 218 2.43 -7.75 -17.06
CA LYS A 218 1.89 -8.78 -17.95
C LYS A 218 1.35 -9.97 -17.18
N ALA A 219 2.16 -10.52 -16.27
CA ALA A 219 1.76 -11.66 -15.45
C ALA A 219 0.57 -11.32 -14.54
N THR A 220 0.60 -10.15 -13.87
CA THR A 220 -0.51 -9.71 -13.02
C THR A 220 -1.81 -9.60 -13.81
N ARG A 221 -1.77 -9.02 -15.01
CA ARG A 221 -2.94 -8.93 -15.90
C ARG A 221 -3.49 -10.31 -16.25
N GLU A 222 -2.63 -11.23 -16.70
CA GLU A 222 -3.02 -12.60 -17.10
C GLU A 222 -3.62 -13.37 -15.90
N ILE A 223 -3.00 -13.29 -14.73
CA ILE A 223 -3.48 -13.90 -13.49
C ILE A 223 -4.87 -13.36 -13.12
N MET A 224 -5.04 -12.04 -13.06
CA MET A 224 -6.31 -11.43 -12.66
C MET A 224 -7.45 -11.77 -13.61
N ILE A 225 -7.20 -11.82 -14.93
CA ILE A 225 -8.20 -12.24 -15.93
C ILE A 225 -8.61 -13.69 -15.67
N ALA A 226 -7.64 -14.61 -15.57
CA ALA A 226 -7.91 -16.03 -15.31
C ALA A 226 -8.67 -16.24 -13.99
N THR A 227 -8.29 -15.50 -12.95
CA THR A 227 -8.99 -15.57 -11.65
C THR A 227 -10.42 -15.06 -11.76
N ALA A 228 -10.68 -13.98 -12.49
CA ALA A 228 -12.03 -13.46 -12.68
C ALA A 228 -12.91 -14.42 -13.51
N GLU A 229 -12.34 -15.08 -14.50
CA GLU A 229 -13.02 -16.11 -15.29
C GLU A 229 -13.39 -17.34 -14.46
N ALA A 230 -12.46 -17.77 -13.56
CA ALA A 230 -12.68 -18.91 -12.67
C ALA A 230 -13.64 -18.59 -11.51
N ASN A 231 -13.82 -17.32 -11.15
CA ASN A 231 -14.61 -16.86 -9.99
C ASN A 231 -15.65 -15.81 -10.39
N THR A 232 -16.57 -16.17 -11.27
CA THR A 232 -17.54 -15.27 -11.89
C THR A 232 -18.45 -14.53 -10.90
N GLY A 233 -18.59 -15.02 -9.65
CA GLY A 233 -19.33 -14.35 -8.56
C GLY A 233 -18.52 -13.33 -7.78
N ALA A 234 -17.19 -13.34 -7.87
CA ALA A 234 -16.31 -12.52 -7.04
C ALA A 234 -16.06 -11.14 -7.63
N VAL A 235 -15.84 -10.15 -6.77
CA VAL A 235 -15.22 -8.87 -7.13
C VAL A 235 -13.70 -9.04 -7.03
N VAL A 236 -12.98 -8.83 -8.15
CA VAL A 236 -11.53 -9.03 -8.24
C VAL A 236 -10.84 -7.68 -8.33
N LEU A 237 -9.96 -7.39 -7.36
CA LEU A 237 -9.35 -6.09 -7.15
C LEU A 237 -7.82 -6.21 -7.02
N LEU A 238 -7.11 -5.20 -7.46
CA LEU A 238 -5.68 -5.00 -7.22
C LEU A 238 -5.47 -3.64 -6.57
N GLY A 239 -4.72 -3.59 -5.49
CA GLY A 239 -4.18 -2.35 -4.94
C GLY A 239 -2.66 -2.46 -4.81
N GLY A 240 -1.91 -1.47 -5.28
CA GLY A 240 -0.45 -1.60 -5.22
C GLY A 240 0.32 -0.38 -5.69
N ASP A 241 1.58 -0.32 -5.27
CA ASP A 241 2.62 0.54 -5.83
C ASP A 241 3.22 -0.16 -7.07
N LEU A 242 2.84 0.31 -8.24
CA LEU A 242 3.33 -0.25 -9.50
C LEU A 242 4.62 0.41 -9.99
N ASN A 243 5.12 1.41 -9.23
CA ASN A 243 6.33 2.17 -9.55
C ASN A 243 6.33 2.76 -10.97
N ASP A 244 5.13 2.98 -11.54
CA ASP A 244 4.96 3.57 -12.87
C ASP A 244 3.67 4.38 -12.99
N VAL A 245 3.68 5.34 -13.91
CA VAL A 245 2.61 6.34 -14.07
C VAL A 245 1.62 5.96 -15.18
N PRO A 246 0.40 6.51 -15.17
CA PRO A 246 -0.52 6.39 -16.30
C PRO A 246 0.14 6.83 -17.61
N GLY A 247 -0.07 6.03 -18.67
CA GLY A 247 0.55 6.25 -19.98
C GLY A 247 1.91 5.58 -20.16
N SER A 248 2.53 5.02 -19.10
CA SER A 248 3.70 4.15 -19.24
C SER A 248 3.32 2.79 -19.83
N ASP A 249 4.30 2.07 -20.40
CA ASP A 249 4.08 0.74 -20.93
C ASP A 249 3.53 -0.23 -19.89
N THR A 250 4.00 -0.13 -18.64
CA THR A 250 3.54 -0.93 -17.50
C THR A 250 2.04 -0.75 -17.24
N VAL A 251 1.57 0.50 -17.12
CA VAL A 251 0.17 0.78 -16.82
C VAL A 251 -0.71 0.55 -18.05
N ASN A 252 -0.23 0.93 -19.24
CA ASN A 252 -0.95 0.69 -20.49
C ASN A 252 -1.19 -0.80 -20.74
N LEU A 253 -0.21 -1.66 -20.43
CA LEU A 253 -0.35 -3.11 -20.57
C LEU A 253 -1.45 -3.68 -19.65
N LEU A 254 -1.58 -3.18 -18.43
CA LEU A 254 -2.67 -3.58 -17.53
C LEU A 254 -4.03 -3.16 -18.07
N GLU A 255 -4.14 -1.97 -18.67
CA GLU A 255 -5.37 -1.43 -19.25
C GLU A 255 -5.65 -1.93 -20.70
N GLU A 256 -4.69 -2.63 -21.33
CA GLU A 256 -4.78 -3.07 -22.73
C GLU A 256 -6.06 -3.87 -23.01
N GLY A 257 -6.75 -3.50 -24.08
CA GLY A 257 -8.03 -4.11 -24.45
C GLY A 257 -9.15 -3.91 -23.42
N GLY A 258 -8.94 -3.03 -22.43
CA GLY A 258 -9.88 -2.80 -21.34
C GLY A 258 -9.96 -3.97 -20.35
N ALA A 259 -8.96 -4.84 -20.32
CA ALA A 259 -8.95 -6.05 -19.47
C ALA A 259 -9.01 -5.74 -17.98
N LEU A 260 -8.22 -4.75 -17.53
CA LEU A 260 -8.31 -4.17 -16.21
C LEU A 260 -8.72 -2.69 -16.31
N VAL A 261 -9.44 -2.23 -15.32
CA VAL A 261 -9.95 -0.85 -15.26
C VAL A 261 -9.32 -0.15 -14.06
N ARG A 262 -8.46 0.84 -14.33
CA ARG A 262 -7.85 1.70 -13.32
C ARG A 262 -8.89 2.69 -12.80
N VAL A 263 -9.22 2.62 -11.51
CA VAL A 263 -10.35 3.38 -10.95
C VAL A 263 -10.07 4.88 -10.84
N ALA A 264 -8.82 5.27 -10.52
CA ALA A 264 -8.47 6.68 -10.34
C ALA A 264 -8.46 7.51 -11.64
N LYS A 265 -8.69 6.88 -12.81
CA LYS A 265 -8.71 7.61 -14.10
C LYS A 265 -9.89 8.57 -14.23
N ASP A 266 -10.91 8.45 -13.39
CA ASP A 266 -12.03 9.40 -13.36
C ASP A 266 -11.79 10.61 -12.45
N LEU A 267 -10.63 10.65 -11.74
CA LEU A 267 -10.17 11.84 -11.03
C LEU A 267 -9.49 12.82 -12.01
N PRO A 268 -9.55 14.13 -11.71
CA PRO A 268 -8.69 15.08 -12.40
C PRO A 268 -7.21 14.68 -12.29
N GLU A 269 -6.46 14.77 -13.39
CA GLU A 269 -5.06 14.33 -13.45
C GLU A 269 -4.20 14.90 -12.29
N ALA A 270 -4.35 16.19 -11.99
CA ALA A 270 -3.65 16.86 -10.90
C ALA A 270 -3.97 16.27 -9.50
N SER A 271 -5.06 15.51 -9.38
CA SER A 271 -5.50 14.86 -8.12
C SER A 271 -5.08 13.40 -8.01
N GLN A 272 -4.56 12.79 -9.08
CA GLN A 272 -4.21 11.37 -9.10
C GLN A 272 -2.85 11.05 -8.46
N GLY A 273 -1.94 12.04 -8.37
CA GLY A 273 -0.59 11.79 -7.90
C GLY A 273 -0.57 11.26 -6.46
N THR A 274 0.18 10.20 -6.23
CA THR A 274 0.33 9.55 -4.91
C THR A 274 1.72 9.72 -4.32
N TYR A 275 2.71 10.00 -5.15
CA TYR A 275 4.10 10.20 -4.77
C TYR A 275 4.64 11.53 -5.32
N THR A 276 5.65 12.11 -4.68
CA THR A 276 6.29 13.35 -5.16
C THR A 276 7.77 13.09 -5.42
N PHE A 277 8.18 13.19 -6.68
CA PHE A 277 9.58 13.07 -7.10
C PHE A 277 10.04 14.34 -7.81
N GLY A 278 11.16 14.92 -7.37
CA GLY A 278 11.70 16.14 -7.95
C GLY A 278 10.70 17.31 -7.96
N GLY A 279 9.79 17.38 -6.99
CA GLY A 279 8.73 18.39 -6.91
C GLY A 279 7.51 18.12 -7.81
N GLN A 280 7.54 17.03 -8.59
CA GLN A 280 6.43 16.62 -9.46
C GLN A 280 5.62 15.48 -8.81
N LYS A 281 4.30 15.65 -8.77
CA LYS A 281 3.39 14.59 -8.31
C LYS A 281 3.24 13.53 -9.39
N GLN A 282 3.43 12.26 -9.00
CA GLN A 282 3.31 11.09 -9.86
C GLN A 282 2.27 10.13 -9.27
N ALA A 283 1.39 9.59 -10.11
CA ALA A 283 0.46 8.54 -9.73
C ALA A 283 1.15 7.19 -9.96
N ILE A 284 1.81 6.64 -8.94
CA ILE A 284 2.51 5.35 -9.01
C ILE A 284 1.81 4.26 -8.20
N ASP A 285 0.94 4.65 -7.28
CA ASP A 285 0.04 3.75 -6.56
C ASP A 285 -1.31 3.69 -7.28
N HIS A 286 -1.82 2.49 -7.49
CA HIS A 286 -3.01 2.27 -8.30
C HIS A 286 -3.97 1.27 -7.67
N ILE A 287 -5.25 1.44 -7.99
CA ILE A 287 -6.29 0.44 -7.76
C ILE A 287 -6.90 0.07 -9.11
N PHE A 288 -7.04 -1.24 -9.36
CA PHE A 288 -7.68 -1.80 -10.55
C PHE A 288 -8.79 -2.76 -10.17
N THR A 289 -9.75 -2.89 -11.06
CA THR A 289 -10.73 -4.01 -11.08
C THR A 289 -10.70 -4.66 -12.46
N THR A 290 -11.18 -5.91 -12.56
CA THR A 290 -11.31 -6.58 -13.86
C THR A 290 -12.49 -6.01 -14.68
N ALA A 291 -12.39 -6.10 -16.00
CA ALA A 291 -13.45 -5.63 -16.93
C ALA A 291 -14.82 -6.26 -16.63
N SER A 292 -14.82 -7.56 -16.28
CA SER A 292 -16.05 -8.32 -15.93
C SER A 292 -16.76 -7.74 -14.70
N ARG A 293 -16.06 -6.96 -13.88
CA ARG A 293 -16.56 -6.31 -12.66
C ARG A 293 -16.37 -4.80 -12.64
N ALA A 294 -16.11 -4.19 -13.80
CA ALA A 294 -15.95 -2.74 -13.91
C ALA A 294 -17.19 -1.96 -13.41
N ASN A 295 -18.37 -2.54 -13.55
CA ASN A 295 -19.62 -1.99 -13.03
C ASN A 295 -19.75 -2.05 -11.51
N ALA A 296 -18.90 -2.82 -10.81
CA ALA A 296 -18.85 -2.79 -9.35
C ALA A 296 -18.22 -1.47 -8.84
N TYR A 297 -17.27 -0.89 -9.59
CA TYR A 297 -16.69 0.39 -9.19
C TYR A 297 -17.76 1.48 -9.07
N VAL A 298 -17.77 2.18 -7.95
CA VAL A 298 -18.65 3.35 -7.73
C VAL A 298 -17.97 4.58 -8.37
N PRO A 299 -18.50 5.11 -9.47
CA PRO A 299 -17.85 6.22 -10.17
C PRO A 299 -17.57 7.42 -9.26
N LYS A 300 -16.37 8.01 -9.39
CA LYS A 300 -15.88 9.15 -8.60
C LYS A 300 -15.73 8.88 -7.11
N SER A 301 -15.72 7.61 -6.68
CA SER A 301 -15.42 7.25 -5.29
C SER A 301 -13.92 7.15 -5.02
N ALA A 302 -13.09 7.04 -6.05
CA ALA A 302 -11.64 7.07 -5.88
C ALA A 302 -11.20 8.39 -5.25
N ASN A 303 -10.26 8.30 -4.30
CA ASN A 303 -9.72 9.48 -3.63
C ASN A 303 -8.28 9.25 -3.20
N VAL A 304 -7.43 10.27 -3.37
CA VAL A 304 -6.05 10.31 -2.92
C VAL A 304 -5.99 11.14 -1.65
N VAL A 305 -5.63 10.52 -0.54
CA VAL A 305 -5.57 11.14 0.79
C VAL A 305 -4.12 11.39 1.18
N ARG A 306 -3.85 12.60 1.66
CA ARG A 306 -2.50 12.99 2.10
C ARG A 306 -2.54 13.90 3.30
N ASP A 307 -1.42 13.97 4.01
CA ASP A 307 -1.18 14.91 5.09
C ASP A 307 -0.35 16.08 4.56
N GLY A 308 -0.97 17.22 4.37
CA GLY A 308 -0.29 18.39 3.81
C GLY A 308 0.03 18.28 2.31
N ALA A 309 1.23 18.65 1.92
CA ALA A 309 1.63 18.78 0.51
C ALA A 309 2.02 17.44 -0.15
N SER A 310 2.49 16.48 0.62
CA SER A 310 2.99 15.18 0.15
C SER A 310 2.33 14.03 0.91
N GLY A 311 2.93 12.97 1.15
CA GLY A 311 2.64 11.75 1.87
C GLY A 311 1.41 11.61 2.79
N PHE A 312 1.25 10.46 3.39
CA PHE A 312 0.14 10.16 4.29
C PHE A 312 0.63 9.29 5.45
N ALA A 313 0.19 9.60 6.68
CA ALA A 313 0.56 8.82 7.88
C ALA A 313 2.07 8.57 7.99
N GLY A 314 2.90 9.63 7.83
CA GLY A 314 4.36 9.56 7.90
C GLY A 314 5.06 8.88 6.71
N SER A 315 4.33 8.33 5.74
CA SER A 315 4.89 7.87 4.47
C SER A 315 5.12 9.05 3.51
N ASP A 316 6.03 8.90 2.55
CA ASP A 316 6.19 9.79 1.40
C ASP A 316 5.18 9.50 0.28
N HIS A 317 4.40 8.42 0.40
CA HIS A 317 3.25 8.12 -0.44
C HIS A 317 1.96 8.64 0.19
N ALA A 318 1.05 9.13 -0.65
CA ALA A 318 -0.34 9.37 -0.29
C ALA A 318 -1.14 8.05 -0.37
N ALA A 319 -2.16 7.91 0.47
CA ALA A 319 -3.04 6.76 0.36
C ALA A 319 -4.05 6.94 -0.77
N LEU A 320 -4.43 5.83 -1.40
CA LEU A 320 -5.50 5.78 -2.40
C LEU A 320 -6.61 4.85 -1.90
N TYR A 321 -7.87 5.24 -2.07
CA TYR A 321 -8.99 4.31 -1.87
C TYR A 321 -10.06 4.46 -2.95
N ALA A 322 -10.91 3.44 -3.07
CA ALA A 322 -12.09 3.46 -3.93
C ALA A 322 -13.18 2.53 -3.39
N ASP A 323 -14.43 2.81 -3.75
CA ASP A 323 -15.60 2.07 -3.35
C ASP A 323 -16.12 1.17 -4.48
N PHE A 324 -16.60 -0.01 -4.11
CA PHE A 324 -17.12 -1.03 -5.02
C PHE A 324 -18.44 -1.58 -4.50
N ASN A 325 -19.46 -1.62 -5.35
CA ASN A 325 -20.70 -2.30 -5.04
C ASN A 325 -20.47 -3.81 -5.03
N LEU A 326 -20.93 -4.48 -3.98
CA LEU A 326 -20.93 -5.93 -3.89
C LEU A 326 -22.24 -6.49 -4.49
N PRO A 327 -22.21 -7.68 -5.14
CA PRO A 327 -23.39 -8.29 -5.74
C PRO A 327 -24.47 -8.66 -4.73
#